data_5fad6a788d08de511fffd283235392a0
#
_entry.id   5fad6a788d08de511fffd283235392a0
#
_cell.length_a   1.000
_cell.length_b   1.000
_cell.length_c   1.000
_cell.angle_alpha   90.00
_cell.angle_beta   90.00
_cell.angle_gamma   90.00
#
_symmetry.space_group_name_H-M   'P 1'
#
loop_
_entity.id
_entity.type
_entity.pdbx_description
1 polymer ?
#
loop_
_entity_poly.entity_id
_entity_poly.type
_entity_poly.pdbx_seq_one_letter_code
_entity_poly.pdbx_strand_id
1 'polypeptide(L)'
;MYVATSKQMKAYDQALLNEGYKIEELVDKASDAILPHCRDYDKIVIVCGPGNNGADGLSLGIKLHLRARKVKLYCFGNPNKLSKANDYYIGQAQEIGVPITFMDEDDIQLFINDLVR
;
A
#
# COMPACT_ATOMS: atom_id res chain seq x y z
N MET A 1 11.15 3.64 16.44
CA MET A 1 10.16 3.37 15.36
C MET A 1 9.00 2.58 15.96
N TYR A 2 7.80 3.04 15.78
CA TYR A 2 6.62 2.33 16.21
C TYR A 2 6.11 1.42 15.10
N VAL A 3 5.89 0.16 15.40
CA VAL A 3 5.34 -0.80 14.45
C VAL A 3 4.02 -1.34 15.00
N ALA A 4 2.91 -1.02 14.32
CA ALA A 4 1.61 -1.55 14.66
C ALA A 4 1.43 -2.94 14.04
N THR A 5 0.81 -3.87 14.77
CA THR A 5 0.49 -5.19 14.21
C THR A 5 -0.70 -5.09 13.26
N SER A 6 -0.81 -6.05 12.34
CA SER A 6 -1.97 -6.13 11.43
C SER A 6 -3.28 -6.23 12.19
N LYS A 7 -3.29 -6.93 13.33
CA LYS A 7 -4.47 -7.06 14.18
C LYS A 7 -4.88 -5.72 14.79
N GLN A 8 -3.90 -4.94 15.27
CA GLN A 8 -4.15 -3.61 15.83
C GLN A 8 -4.65 -2.65 14.76
N MET A 9 -4.06 -2.68 13.56
CA MET A 9 -4.48 -1.85 12.43
C MET A 9 -5.92 -2.18 12.01
N LYS A 10 -6.26 -3.47 11.92
CA LYS A 10 -7.63 -3.90 11.60
C LYS A 10 -8.65 -3.43 12.62
N ALA A 11 -8.31 -3.53 13.91
CA ALA A 11 -9.20 -3.07 14.99
C ALA A 11 -9.43 -1.57 14.94
N TYR A 12 -8.39 -0.79 14.67
CA TYR A 12 -8.48 0.65 14.52
C TYR A 12 -9.35 1.03 13.31
N ASP A 13 -9.11 0.41 12.16
CA ASP A 13 -9.87 0.67 10.94
C ASP A 13 -11.34 0.31 11.13
N GLN A 14 -11.63 -0.81 11.79
CA GLN A 14 -13.01 -1.23 12.07
C GLN A 14 -13.72 -0.24 12.99
N ALA A 15 -13.04 0.27 13.99
CA ALA A 15 -13.60 1.29 14.88
C ALA A 15 -13.97 2.56 14.12
N LEU A 16 -13.12 3.02 13.21
CA LEU A 16 -13.40 4.19 12.37
C LEU A 16 -14.56 3.93 11.39
N LEU A 17 -14.62 2.73 10.79
CA LEU A 17 -15.74 2.36 9.93
C LEU A 17 -17.07 2.36 10.69
N ASN A 18 -17.05 1.92 11.95
CA ASN A 18 -18.24 1.95 12.82
C ASN A 18 -18.70 3.37 13.15
N GLU A 19 -17.79 4.36 13.09
CA GLU A 19 -18.11 5.78 13.23
C GLU A 19 -18.60 6.45 11.96
N GLY A 20 -18.74 5.69 10.85
CA GLY A 20 -19.27 6.17 9.59
C GLY A 20 -18.25 6.62 8.56
N TYR A 21 -16.95 6.41 8.81
CA TYR A 21 -15.92 6.66 7.81
C TYR A 21 -15.97 5.63 6.70
N LYS A 22 -15.82 6.09 5.46
CA LYS A 22 -15.70 5.19 4.31
C LYS A 22 -14.27 4.67 4.19
N ILE A 23 -14.10 3.46 3.65
CA ILE A 23 -12.77 2.87 3.45
C ILE A 23 -11.86 3.79 2.64
N GLU A 24 -12.38 4.41 1.58
CA GLU A 24 -11.59 5.33 0.75
C GLU A 24 -11.10 6.55 1.53
N GLU A 25 -11.90 7.06 2.46
CA GLU A 25 -11.49 8.16 3.33
C GLU A 25 -10.35 7.73 4.27
N LEU A 26 -10.43 6.52 4.82
CA LEU A 26 -9.39 5.97 5.69
C LEU A 26 -8.09 5.75 4.91
N VAL A 27 -8.17 5.19 3.72
CA VAL A 27 -7.02 4.97 2.85
C VAL A 27 -6.35 6.30 2.49
N ASP A 28 -7.15 7.29 2.14
CA ASP A 28 -6.66 8.62 1.81
C ASP A 28 -5.93 9.26 2.99
N LYS A 29 -6.51 9.22 4.18
CA LYS A 29 -5.89 9.75 5.40
C LYS A 29 -4.61 9.01 5.76
N ALA A 30 -4.60 7.68 5.68
CA ALA A 30 -3.44 6.87 6.01
C ALA A 30 -2.27 7.20 5.07
N SER A 31 -2.51 7.26 3.77
CA SER A 31 -1.48 7.61 2.79
C SER A 31 -0.98 9.04 2.96
N ASP A 32 -1.87 10.00 3.25
CA ASP A 32 -1.47 11.38 3.53
C ASP A 32 -0.59 11.50 4.77
N ALA A 33 -0.83 10.67 5.78
CA ALA A 33 -0.02 10.67 7.00
C ALA A 33 1.41 10.19 6.75
N ILE A 34 1.60 9.28 5.80
CA ILE A 34 2.92 8.72 5.46
C ILE A 34 3.66 9.59 4.45
N LEU A 35 2.95 10.27 3.58
CA LEU A 35 3.51 11.03 2.47
C LEU A 35 4.65 11.99 2.88
N PRO A 36 4.57 12.76 3.99
CA PRO A 36 5.67 13.65 4.40
C PRO A 36 6.97 12.91 4.73
N HIS A 37 6.88 11.65 5.17
CA HIS A 37 8.07 10.84 5.49
C HIS A 37 8.84 10.41 4.25
N CYS A 38 8.23 10.50 3.07
CA CYS A 38 8.84 10.14 1.81
C CYS A 38 9.54 11.32 1.12
N ARG A 39 9.44 12.50 1.67
CA ARG A 39 9.86 13.77 1.04
C ARG A 39 11.32 13.77 0.57
N ASP A 40 12.22 13.21 1.38
CA ASP A 40 13.65 13.27 1.17
C ASP A 40 14.20 12.14 0.29
N TYR A 41 13.32 11.28 -0.24
CA TYR A 41 13.73 10.12 -1.02
C TYR A 41 13.25 10.23 -2.46
N ASP A 42 14.17 10.04 -3.40
CA ASP A 42 13.85 10.06 -4.83
C ASP A 42 13.29 8.74 -5.34
N LYS A 43 13.73 7.64 -4.73
CA LYS A 43 13.30 6.28 -5.08
C LYS A 43 12.63 5.64 -3.89
N ILE A 44 11.42 5.15 -4.09
CA ILE A 44 10.61 4.58 -3.02
C ILE A 44 10.05 3.23 -3.49
N VAL A 45 10.24 2.23 -2.65
CA VAL A 45 9.66 0.90 -2.84
C VAL A 45 8.58 0.71 -1.79
N ILE A 46 7.41 0.30 -2.23
CA ILE A 46 6.27 0.05 -1.34
C ILE A 46 5.84 -1.39 -1.50
N VAL A 47 5.75 -2.09 -0.37
CA VAL A 47 5.28 -3.47 -0.31
C VAL A 47 3.84 -3.48 0.18
N CYS A 48 2.96 -4.04 -0.62
CA CYS A 48 1.53 -4.05 -0.37
C CYS A 48 1.02 -5.47 -0.18
N GLY A 49 0.35 -5.73 0.95
CA GLY A 49 -0.39 -6.96 1.14
C GLY A 49 -1.75 -6.93 0.46
N PRO A 50 -2.56 -8.02 0.58
CA PRO A 50 -3.83 -8.15 -0.14
C PRO A 50 -5.03 -7.46 0.54
N GLY A 51 -4.86 -6.99 1.76
CA GLY A 51 -5.94 -6.36 2.54
C GLY A 51 -6.00 -4.85 2.41
N ASN A 52 -6.75 -4.21 3.30
CA ASN A 52 -6.94 -2.76 3.29
C ASN A 52 -5.66 -1.98 3.59
N ASN A 53 -4.73 -2.55 4.38
CA ASN A 53 -3.42 -1.91 4.61
C ASN A 53 -2.58 -1.84 3.32
N GLY A 54 -2.71 -2.85 2.45
CA GLY A 54 -2.12 -2.80 1.12
C GLY A 54 -2.70 -1.68 0.28
N ALA A 55 -3.99 -1.40 0.42
CA ALA A 55 -4.63 -0.28 -0.25
C ALA A 55 -4.02 1.07 0.17
N ASP A 56 -3.65 1.22 1.45
CA ASP A 56 -2.95 2.42 1.93
C ASP A 56 -1.62 2.63 1.18
N GLY A 57 -0.86 1.54 1.01
CA GLY A 57 0.39 1.56 0.26
C GLY A 57 0.19 1.89 -1.22
N LEU A 58 -0.84 1.31 -1.84
CA LEU A 58 -1.20 1.59 -3.23
C LEU A 58 -1.56 3.07 -3.43
N SER A 59 -2.39 3.62 -2.54
CA SER A 59 -2.76 5.03 -2.58
C SER A 59 -1.53 5.93 -2.41
N LEU A 60 -0.63 5.59 -1.49
CA LEU A 60 0.63 6.31 -1.31
C LEU A 60 1.47 6.28 -2.59
N GLY A 61 1.59 5.13 -3.23
CA GLY A 61 2.32 4.99 -4.50
C GLY A 61 1.74 5.86 -5.60
N ILE A 62 0.43 5.92 -5.71
CA ILE A 62 -0.26 6.79 -6.67
C ILE A 62 0.09 8.27 -6.41
N LYS A 63 -0.01 8.70 -5.16
CA LYS A 63 0.28 10.09 -4.77
C LYS A 63 1.72 10.48 -5.06
N LEU A 64 2.67 9.58 -4.77
CA LEU A 64 4.09 9.81 -5.05
C LEU A 64 4.38 9.85 -6.55
N HIS A 65 3.77 8.95 -7.30
CA HIS A 65 3.91 8.93 -8.76
C HIS A 65 3.41 10.23 -9.39
N LEU A 66 2.27 10.74 -8.93
CA LEU A 66 1.72 12.02 -9.39
C LEU A 66 2.62 13.21 -9.02
N ARG A 67 3.51 13.04 -8.05
CA ARG A 67 4.51 14.06 -7.67
C ARG A 67 5.87 13.82 -8.33
N ALA A 68 5.91 13.03 -9.40
CA ALA A 68 7.10 12.71 -10.17
C ALA A 68 8.20 12.00 -9.36
N ARG A 69 7.82 11.28 -8.30
CA ARG A 69 8.74 10.41 -7.56
C ARG A 69 8.88 9.07 -8.26
N LYS A 70 10.05 8.45 -8.17
CA LYS A 70 10.27 7.11 -8.69
C LYS A 70 9.74 6.10 -7.68
N VAL A 71 8.62 5.49 -8.01
CA VAL A 71 7.92 4.54 -7.13
C VAL A 71 7.85 3.18 -7.80
N LYS A 72 8.07 2.14 -7.02
CA LYS A 72 7.83 0.75 -7.42
C LYS A 72 6.96 0.09 -6.38
N LEU A 73 5.85 -0.50 -6.82
CA LEU A 73 4.93 -1.23 -5.96
C LEU A 73 5.16 -2.74 -6.13
N TYR A 74 5.24 -3.44 -5.01
CA TYR A 74 5.26 -4.90 -4.97
C TYR A 74 4.04 -5.37 -4.21
N CYS A 75 3.15 -6.08 -4.90
CA CYS A 75 1.90 -6.55 -4.33
C CYS A 75 1.96 -8.05 -4.11
N PHE A 76 1.79 -8.46 -2.85
CA PHE A 76 1.83 -9.85 -2.41
C PHE A 76 0.43 -10.35 -2.09
N GLY A 77 0.22 -11.65 -2.27
CA GLY A 77 -1.00 -12.32 -1.88
C GLY A 77 -1.73 -12.94 -3.06
N ASN A 78 -2.81 -13.64 -2.73
CA ASN A 78 -3.66 -14.29 -3.73
C ASN A 78 -4.53 -13.24 -4.44
N PRO A 79 -4.40 -13.07 -5.77
CA PRO A 79 -5.18 -12.08 -6.51
C PRO A 79 -6.70 -12.33 -6.46
N ASN A 80 -7.13 -13.53 -6.09
CA ASN A 80 -8.54 -13.85 -5.94
C ASN A 80 -9.10 -13.51 -4.56
N LYS A 81 -8.24 -13.07 -3.63
CA LYS A 81 -8.61 -12.76 -2.24
C LYS A 81 -8.26 -11.33 -1.83
N LEU A 82 -8.16 -10.44 -2.80
CA LEU A 82 -7.90 -9.03 -2.51
C LEU A 82 -9.13 -8.38 -1.89
N SER A 83 -8.91 -7.44 -0.96
CA SER A 83 -10.02 -6.60 -0.49
C SER A 83 -10.54 -5.74 -1.65
N LYS A 84 -11.77 -5.26 -1.54
CA LYS A 84 -12.34 -4.38 -2.57
C LYS A 84 -11.52 -3.10 -2.73
N ALA A 85 -11.03 -2.55 -1.64
CA ALA A 85 -10.19 -1.35 -1.68
C ALA A 85 -8.87 -1.65 -2.38
N ASN A 86 -8.22 -2.79 -2.07
CA ASN A 86 -6.97 -3.20 -2.71
C ASN A 86 -7.13 -3.31 -4.22
N ASP A 87 -8.15 -4.04 -4.66
CA ASP A 87 -8.45 -4.21 -6.09
C ASP A 87 -8.71 -2.88 -6.79
N TYR A 88 -9.48 -2.00 -6.16
CA TYR A 88 -9.76 -0.66 -6.68
C TYR A 88 -8.48 0.15 -6.89
N TYR A 89 -7.62 0.22 -5.89
CA TYR A 89 -6.39 1.02 -5.99
C TYR A 89 -5.34 0.41 -6.91
N ILE A 90 -5.30 -0.92 -7.06
CA ILE A 90 -4.49 -1.56 -8.10
C ILE A 90 -4.92 -1.06 -9.47
N GLY A 91 -6.21 -1.04 -9.75
CA GLY A 91 -6.73 -0.53 -11.01
C GLY A 91 -6.37 0.93 -11.25
N GLN A 92 -6.47 1.77 -10.24
CA GLN A 92 -6.10 3.18 -10.31
C GLN A 92 -4.60 3.35 -10.60
N ALA A 93 -3.75 2.60 -9.91
CA ALA A 93 -2.31 2.66 -10.11
C ALA A 93 -1.91 2.22 -11.51
N GLN A 94 -2.53 1.15 -12.01
CA GLN A 94 -2.28 0.66 -13.38
C GLN A 94 -2.71 1.69 -14.42
N GLU A 95 -3.83 2.33 -14.22
CA GLU A 95 -4.37 3.32 -15.16
C GLU A 95 -3.41 4.50 -15.37
N ILE A 96 -2.75 4.96 -14.31
CA ILE A 96 -1.79 6.08 -14.41
C ILE A 96 -0.35 5.63 -14.65
N GLY A 97 -0.11 4.33 -14.77
CA GLY A 97 1.19 3.80 -15.14
C GLY A 97 2.21 3.65 -14.02
N VAL A 98 1.76 3.51 -12.77
CA VAL A 98 2.67 3.19 -11.65
C VAL A 98 3.23 1.78 -11.85
N PRO A 99 4.57 1.59 -11.80
CA PRO A 99 5.14 0.25 -11.92
C PRO A 99 4.71 -0.65 -10.77
N ILE A 100 4.09 -1.79 -11.08
CA ILE A 100 3.62 -2.78 -10.11
C ILE A 100 4.16 -4.15 -10.50
N THR A 101 4.71 -4.87 -9.52
CA THR A 101 5.04 -6.29 -9.66
C THR A 101 4.18 -7.09 -8.69
N PHE A 102 3.49 -8.11 -9.21
CA PHE A 102 2.71 -9.03 -8.39
C PHE A 102 3.57 -10.24 -8.03
N MET A 103 3.60 -10.60 -6.76
CA MET A 103 4.43 -11.69 -6.26
C MET A 103 3.61 -12.59 -5.33
N ASP A 104 3.91 -13.89 -5.36
CA ASP A 104 3.36 -14.83 -4.40
C ASP A 104 4.05 -14.66 -3.04
N GLU A 105 3.36 -15.05 -1.97
CA GLU A 105 3.94 -15.00 -0.63
C GLU A 105 5.23 -15.81 -0.52
N ASP A 106 5.37 -16.88 -1.28
CA ASP A 106 6.57 -17.72 -1.30
C ASP A 106 7.81 -16.99 -1.84
N ASP A 107 7.60 -15.92 -2.59
CA ASP A 107 8.67 -15.12 -3.20
C ASP A 107 9.21 -14.03 -2.27
N ILE A 108 8.62 -13.85 -1.08
CA ILE A 108 8.99 -12.78 -0.15
C ILE A 108 10.48 -12.82 0.20
N GLN A 109 11.03 -14.02 0.45
CA GLN A 109 12.43 -14.13 0.83
C GLN A 109 13.37 -13.73 -0.30
N LEU A 110 13.05 -14.10 -1.53
CA LEU A 110 13.81 -13.68 -2.71
C LEU A 110 13.76 -12.17 -2.88
N PHE A 111 12.59 -11.59 -2.71
CA PHE A 111 12.38 -10.15 -2.78
C PHE A 111 13.21 -9.41 -1.72
N ILE A 112 13.17 -9.86 -0.46
CA ILE A 112 13.96 -9.27 0.62
C ILE A 112 15.45 -9.36 0.31
N ASN A 113 15.93 -10.50 -0.17
CA ASN A 113 17.32 -10.68 -0.54
C ASN A 113 17.76 -9.72 -1.64
N ASP A 114 16.89 -9.43 -2.60
CA ASP A 114 17.18 -8.47 -3.67
C ASP A 114 17.25 -7.02 -3.14
N LEU A 115 16.41 -6.68 -2.16
CA LEU A 115 16.42 -5.34 -1.56
C LEU A 115 17.68 -5.03 -0.75
N VAL A 116 18.30 -6.03 -0.12
CA VAL A 116 19.46 -5.83 0.76
C VAL A 116 20.82 -5.96 0.05
N ARG A 117 20.81 -6.14 -1.25
CA ARG A 117 22.05 -6.22 -2.05
C ARG A 117 22.69 -4.84 -2.27
#